data_3cba0ebe8ac8256208dafd5a4131acb7
#
_entry.id   3cba0ebe8ac8256208dafd5a4131acb7
#
_cell.length_a   1.000
_cell.length_b   1.000
_cell.length_c   1.000
_cell.angle_alpha   90.00
_cell.angle_beta   90.00
_cell.angle_gamma   90.00
#
_symmetry.space_group_name_H-M   'P 1'
#
loop_
_entity.id
_entity.type
_entity.pdbx_description
1 polymer ?
#
loop_
_entity_poly.entity_id
_entity_poly.type
_entity_poly.pdbx_seq_one_letter_code
_entity_poly.pdbx_strand_id
1 'polypeptide(L)'
;VTEPQAGPALDADVIIAGAGLSGLSLAVALLDAGLPDNARILLVDPRESLSGADRTWCFFDLVPHAFESAVTHRWNRWRARNGTVEVLRSAPSITYCRIPGERFYEIALERLAAAGRRVELILGVTVEHLDDRGTHVDVHTGAGVLRARLAMDSRPPSLTRPPDGGKDVYLLQHFRGRVVRSAEPVFEVDTATLMDFDVSQALGIHFIYVLPFDAHTALIESTFFTERPLPEDVYEAAIETWLAQR
;
A
#
# COMPACT_ATOMS: atom_id res chain seq x y z
N VAL A 1 41.46 -8.11 32.70
CA VAL A 1 40.07 -7.72 32.48
C VAL A 1 40.12 -6.73 31.34
N THR A 2 39.84 -7.19 30.12
CA THR A 2 39.70 -6.33 28.94
C THR A 2 38.45 -5.51 29.14
N GLU A 3 38.55 -4.17 29.11
CA GLU A 3 37.41 -3.30 29.08
C GLU A 3 36.54 -3.65 27.85
N PRO A 4 35.22 -3.70 28.00
CA PRO A 4 34.36 -3.91 26.85
C PRO A 4 34.58 -2.74 25.87
N GLN A 5 35.05 -3.03 24.65
CA GLN A 5 35.14 -2.02 23.60
C GLN A 5 33.75 -1.45 23.38
N ALA A 6 33.63 -0.13 23.53
CA ALA A 6 32.40 0.57 23.20
C ALA A 6 32.04 0.24 21.74
N GLY A 7 30.84 -0.26 21.55
CA GLY A 7 30.31 -0.53 20.21
C GLY A 7 30.31 0.75 19.36
N PRO A 8 30.12 0.64 18.04
CA PRO A 8 30.06 1.81 17.17
C PRO A 8 28.94 2.75 17.62
N ALA A 9 29.13 4.05 17.38
CA ALA A 9 28.08 5.02 17.63
C ALA A 9 26.88 4.72 16.73
N LEU A 10 25.68 4.76 17.31
CA LEU A 10 24.44 4.52 16.58
C LEU A 10 23.82 5.86 16.16
N ASP A 11 23.28 5.91 14.93
CA ASP A 11 22.55 7.06 14.41
C ASP A 11 21.12 7.08 14.92
N ALA A 12 20.53 5.90 15.20
CA ALA A 12 19.18 5.75 15.73
C ALA A 12 19.03 4.46 16.55
N ASP A 13 17.90 4.32 17.25
CA ASP A 13 17.48 3.03 17.81
C ASP A 13 16.82 2.15 16.76
N VAL A 14 16.02 2.75 15.88
CA VAL A 14 15.34 2.06 14.78
C VAL A 14 15.55 2.80 13.46
N ILE A 15 15.94 2.09 12.42
CA ILE A 15 15.91 2.58 11.04
C ILE A 15 14.85 1.81 10.26
N ILE A 16 13.99 2.54 9.54
CA ILE A 16 12.95 1.98 8.67
C ILE A 16 13.33 2.31 7.24
N ALA A 17 13.62 1.27 6.45
CA ALA A 17 13.88 1.40 5.02
C ALA A 17 12.56 1.46 4.26
N GLY A 18 12.25 2.62 3.69
CA GLY A 18 11.01 2.92 2.99
C GLY A 18 10.00 3.69 3.83
N ALA A 19 9.52 4.83 3.30
CA ALA A 19 8.47 5.67 3.89
C ALA A 19 7.13 5.52 3.13
N GLY A 20 6.81 4.31 2.68
CA GLY A 20 5.51 3.96 2.13
C GLY A 20 4.46 3.71 3.23
N LEU A 21 3.30 3.14 2.83
CA LEU A 21 2.23 2.79 3.78
C LEU A 21 2.76 2.00 4.97
N SER A 22 3.51 0.93 4.73
CA SER A 22 4.01 0.04 5.77
C SER A 22 5.01 0.74 6.71
N GLY A 23 6.02 1.42 6.15
CA GLY A 23 7.05 2.09 6.95
C GLY A 23 6.52 3.24 7.79
N LEU A 24 5.66 4.09 7.23
CA LEU A 24 5.02 5.18 7.98
C LEU A 24 4.04 4.65 9.03
N SER A 25 3.26 3.62 8.71
CA SER A 25 2.36 2.98 9.70
C SER A 25 3.15 2.39 10.86
N LEU A 26 4.29 1.76 10.58
CA LEU A 26 5.17 1.23 11.62
C LEU A 26 5.72 2.36 12.50
N ALA A 27 6.21 3.44 11.90
CA ALA A 27 6.73 4.58 12.68
C ALA A 27 5.67 5.17 13.60
N VAL A 28 4.45 5.37 13.11
CA VAL A 28 3.31 5.85 13.91
C VAL A 28 2.97 4.85 15.02
N ALA A 29 2.92 3.56 14.72
CA ALA A 29 2.63 2.52 15.70
C ALA A 29 3.70 2.44 16.81
N LEU A 30 4.97 2.62 16.47
CA LEU A 30 6.06 2.67 17.43
C LEU A 30 5.93 3.88 18.37
N LEU A 31 5.54 5.05 17.85
CA LEU A 31 5.26 6.23 18.66
C LEU A 31 4.09 6.00 19.61
N ASP A 32 3.01 5.37 19.15
CA ASP A 32 1.83 5.06 19.94
C ASP A 32 2.08 3.99 21.01
N ALA A 33 3.00 3.06 20.75
CA ALA A 33 3.41 2.04 21.71
C ALA A 33 4.23 2.59 22.89
N GLY A 34 4.57 3.87 22.88
CA GLY A 34 5.27 4.52 24.00
C GLY A 34 6.76 4.22 24.04
N LEU A 35 7.44 4.32 22.91
CA LEU A 35 8.90 4.28 22.88
C LEU A 35 9.50 5.30 23.89
N PRO A 36 10.64 4.97 24.52
CA PRO A 36 11.34 5.92 25.39
C PRO A 36 11.52 7.29 24.74
N ASP A 37 11.42 8.37 25.52
CA ASP A 37 11.49 9.75 25.00
C ASP A 37 12.81 10.06 24.30
N ASN A 38 13.88 9.35 24.64
CA ASN A 38 15.19 9.47 24.02
C ASN A 38 15.40 8.52 22.83
N ALA A 39 14.44 7.64 22.53
CA ALA A 39 14.56 6.74 21.38
C ALA A 39 14.38 7.51 20.07
N ARG A 40 15.24 7.20 19.11
CA ARG A 40 15.26 7.82 17.77
C ARG A 40 14.88 6.82 16.69
N ILE A 41 14.02 7.26 15.79
CA ILE A 41 13.59 6.53 14.60
C ILE A 41 14.06 7.32 13.37
N LEU A 42 14.75 6.68 12.45
CA LEU A 42 15.03 7.22 11.12
C LEU A 42 14.20 6.48 10.08
N LEU A 43 13.51 7.21 9.21
CA LEU A 43 12.92 6.64 7.99
C LEU A 43 13.77 7.10 6.80
N VAL A 44 14.11 6.17 5.91
CA VAL A 44 14.94 6.46 4.73
C VAL A 44 14.17 6.05 3.48
N ASP A 45 13.96 6.99 2.54
CA ASP A 45 13.19 6.74 1.31
C ASP A 45 13.86 7.41 0.11
N PRO A 46 13.92 6.75 -1.06
CA PRO A 46 14.55 7.31 -2.26
C PRO A 46 13.75 8.45 -2.91
N ARG A 47 12.47 8.62 -2.58
CA ARG A 47 11.66 9.73 -3.11
C ARG A 47 12.08 11.05 -2.48
N GLU A 48 12.05 12.11 -3.27
CA GLU A 48 12.33 13.46 -2.80
C GLU A 48 11.16 14.09 -2.04
N SER A 49 9.94 13.56 -2.24
CA SER A 49 8.72 14.00 -1.56
C SER A 49 7.71 12.88 -1.42
N LEU A 50 6.80 13.01 -0.45
CA LEU A 50 5.73 12.06 -0.15
C LEU A 50 4.38 12.75 -0.36
N SER A 51 3.80 12.65 -1.55
CA SER A 51 2.51 13.27 -1.87
C SER A 51 1.33 12.29 -1.86
N GLY A 52 1.56 11.05 -2.31
CA GLY A 52 0.52 10.02 -2.35
C GLY A 52 -0.67 10.26 -3.28
N ALA A 53 -0.62 11.29 -4.13
CA ALA A 53 -1.70 11.65 -5.05
C ALA A 53 -2.03 10.54 -6.07
N ASP A 54 -1.08 9.66 -6.32
CA ASP A 54 -1.14 8.54 -7.26
C ASP A 54 -1.63 7.23 -6.63
N ARG A 55 -1.99 7.23 -5.33
CA ARG A 55 -2.26 5.99 -4.58
C ARG A 55 -3.57 6.02 -3.84
N THR A 56 -4.17 4.84 -3.74
CA THR A 56 -5.33 4.57 -2.91
C THR A 56 -5.13 3.21 -2.26
N TRP A 57 -5.45 3.09 -1.00
CA TRP A 57 -5.44 1.81 -0.29
C TRP A 57 -6.84 1.44 0.12
N CYS A 58 -7.18 0.19 -0.14
CA CYS A 58 -8.44 -0.39 0.27
C CYS A 58 -8.18 -1.68 1.05
N PHE A 59 -8.91 -1.88 2.13
CA PHE A 59 -8.70 -3.01 3.04
C PHE A 59 -9.95 -3.33 3.84
N PHE A 60 -10.02 -4.53 4.38
CA PHE A 60 -11.03 -4.88 5.37
C PHE A 60 -10.60 -4.35 6.74
N ASP A 61 -11.44 -3.48 7.31
CA ASP A 61 -11.20 -2.88 8.62
C ASP A 61 -11.57 -3.90 9.71
N LEU A 62 -10.55 -4.53 10.27
CA LEU A 62 -10.69 -5.64 11.22
C LEU A 62 -10.31 -5.23 12.64
N VAL A 63 -9.49 -4.20 12.80
CA VAL A 63 -8.95 -3.75 14.09
C VAL A 63 -8.79 -2.24 14.08
N PRO A 64 -8.93 -1.56 15.24
CA PRO A 64 -8.66 -0.13 15.35
C PRO A 64 -7.24 0.22 14.85
N HIS A 65 -7.12 1.31 14.12
CA HIS A 65 -5.84 1.76 13.58
C HIS A 65 -5.68 3.29 13.66
N ALA A 66 -4.45 3.77 13.61
CA ALA A 66 -4.11 5.19 13.79
C ALA A 66 -4.62 6.11 12.65
N PHE A 67 -5.08 5.54 11.53
CA PHE A 67 -5.49 6.25 10.32
C PHE A 67 -7.01 6.26 10.10
N GLU A 68 -7.80 6.09 11.15
CA GLU A 68 -9.26 6.11 11.10
C GLU A 68 -9.80 7.38 10.43
N SER A 69 -9.23 8.53 10.77
CA SER A 69 -9.61 9.83 10.20
C SER A 69 -9.21 10.03 8.72
N ALA A 70 -8.38 9.16 8.17
CA ALA A 70 -8.02 9.14 6.76
C ALA A 70 -9.02 8.36 5.90
N VAL A 71 -9.87 7.53 6.52
CA VAL A 71 -10.87 6.74 5.81
C VAL A 71 -11.93 7.65 5.22
N THR A 72 -12.09 7.63 3.90
CA THR A 72 -13.07 8.46 3.19
C THR A 72 -14.34 7.73 2.80
N HIS A 73 -14.25 6.43 2.59
CA HIS A 73 -15.38 5.60 2.19
C HIS A 73 -15.36 4.26 2.93
N ARG A 74 -16.56 3.74 3.23
CA ARG A 74 -16.79 2.45 3.84
C ARG A 74 -17.93 1.74 3.13
N TRP A 75 -17.72 0.45 2.80
CA TRP A 75 -18.72 -0.39 2.19
C TRP A 75 -19.02 -1.54 3.13
N ASN A 76 -20.29 -1.71 3.44
CA ASN A 76 -20.77 -2.75 4.35
C ASN A 76 -21.04 -4.07 3.63
N ARG A 77 -21.05 -4.05 2.30
CA ARG A 77 -21.24 -5.22 1.43
C ARG A 77 -20.13 -5.28 0.40
N TRP A 78 -19.79 -6.47 0.01
CA TRP A 78 -18.85 -6.71 -1.07
C TRP A 78 -19.35 -7.82 -1.97
N ARG A 79 -19.08 -7.66 -3.27
CA ARG A 79 -19.59 -8.48 -4.35
C ARG A 79 -18.43 -9.09 -5.14
N ALA A 80 -18.61 -10.37 -5.51
CA ALA A 80 -17.88 -11.00 -6.61
C ALA A 80 -18.91 -11.65 -7.54
N ARG A 81 -18.72 -11.55 -8.87
CA ARG A 81 -19.64 -12.17 -9.81
C ARG A 81 -18.95 -12.66 -11.07
N ASN A 82 -19.60 -13.63 -11.74
CA ASN A 82 -19.19 -14.20 -13.01
C ASN A 82 -20.47 -14.55 -13.78
N GLY A 83 -20.93 -13.65 -14.67
CA GLY A 83 -22.07 -13.81 -15.56
C GLY A 83 -23.32 -14.41 -14.92
N THR A 84 -23.23 -15.69 -14.57
CA THR A 84 -24.34 -16.50 -14.03
C THR A 84 -24.36 -16.63 -12.50
N VAL A 85 -23.24 -16.34 -11.83
CA VAL A 85 -23.11 -16.51 -10.39
C VAL A 85 -22.71 -15.17 -9.75
N GLU A 86 -23.49 -14.77 -8.74
CA GLU A 86 -23.17 -13.63 -7.90
C GLU A 86 -23.04 -14.07 -6.44
N VAL A 87 -21.97 -13.60 -5.80
CA VAL A 87 -21.75 -13.76 -4.36
C VAL A 87 -21.72 -12.38 -3.74
N LEU A 88 -22.77 -12.06 -2.98
CA LEU A 88 -22.84 -10.85 -2.16
C LEU A 88 -22.65 -11.25 -0.69
N ARG A 89 -21.77 -10.55 0.00
CA ARG A 89 -21.45 -10.81 1.42
C ARG A 89 -21.47 -9.51 2.21
N SER A 90 -21.76 -9.65 3.50
CA SER A 90 -21.63 -8.60 4.51
C SER A 90 -21.30 -9.24 5.85
N ALA A 91 -20.69 -8.49 6.75
CA ALA A 91 -20.49 -8.89 8.13
C ALA A 91 -20.77 -7.68 9.05
N PRO A 92 -21.44 -7.86 10.20
CA PRO A 92 -21.89 -6.74 11.04
C PRO A 92 -20.74 -5.85 11.57
N SER A 93 -19.55 -6.42 11.75
CA SER A 93 -18.38 -5.76 12.36
C SER A 93 -17.24 -5.54 11.39
N ILE A 94 -17.42 -5.81 10.09
CA ILE A 94 -16.37 -5.68 9.09
C ILE A 94 -16.86 -4.74 7.99
N THR A 95 -16.05 -3.74 7.67
CA THR A 95 -16.29 -2.89 6.52
C THR A 95 -15.09 -2.95 5.59
N TYR A 96 -15.33 -2.82 4.29
CA TYR A 96 -14.26 -2.58 3.33
C TYR A 96 -14.05 -1.08 3.23
N CYS A 97 -12.82 -0.60 3.43
CA CYS A 97 -12.52 0.81 3.60
C CYS A 97 -11.57 1.32 2.54
N ARG A 98 -11.66 2.62 2.27
CA ARG A 98 -10.74 3.34 1.38
C ARG A 98 -10.03 4.46 2.11
N ILE A 99 -8.70 4.50 1.97
CA ILE A 99 -7.85 5.61 2.36
C ILE A 99 -7.15 6.16 1.10
N PRO A 100 -7.43 7.41 0.68
CA PRO A 100 -6.62 8.08 -0.33
C PRO A 100 -5.20 8.30 0.17
N GLY A 101 -4.21 8.12 -0.72
CA GLY A 101 -2.81 8.27 -0.36
C GLY A 101 -2.47 9.63 0.23
N GLU A 102 -3.01 10.70 -0.34
CA GLU A 102 -2.83 12.07 0.18
C GLU A 102 -3.23 12.19 1.66
N ARG A 103 -4.41 11.67 2.02
CA ARG A 103 -4.90 11.73 3.40
C ARG A 103 -4.05 10.90 4.36
N PHE A 104 -3.59 9.74 3.90
CA PHE A 104 -2.67 8.91 4.67
C PHE A 104 -1.36 9.64 4.96
N TYR A 105 -0.71 10.19 3.91
CA TYR A 105 0.56 10.89 4.08
C TYR A 105 0.41 12.16 4.92
N GLU A 106 -0.67 12.92 4.74
CA GLU A 106 -0.97 14.08 5.56
C GLU A 106 -0.95 13.73 7.06
N ILE A 107 -1.76 12.74 7.45
CA ILE A 107 -1.86 12.31 8.87
C ILE A 107 -0.56 11.70 9.36
N ALA A 108 0.10 10.85 8.55
CA ALA A 108 1.36 10.24 8.96
C ALA A 108 2.43 11.31 9.22
N LEU A 109 2.61 12.24 8.28
CA LEU A 109 3.63 13.29 8.40
C LEU A 109 3.33 14.27 9.54
N GLU A 110 2.08 14.63 9.79
CA GLU A 110 1.68 15.39 10.97
C GLU A 110 2.06 14.68 12.28
N ARG A 111 1.81 13.37 12.37
CA ARG A 111 2.17 12.56 13.53
C ARG A 111 3.68 12.49 13.74
N LEU A 112 4.44 12.32 12.69
CA LEU A 112 5.90 12.32 12.74
C LEU A 112 6.44 13.69 13.14
N ALA A 113 5.91 14.78 12.60
CA ALA A 113 6.30 16.14 12.95
C ALA A 113 6.03 16.46 14.42
N ALA A 114 4.88 16.02 14.95
CA ALA A 114 4.54 16.16 16.37
C ALA A 114 5.50 15.41 17.31
N ALA A 115 6.14 14.34 16.84
CA ALA A 115 7.15 13.61 17.60
C ALA A 115 8.49 14.36 17.72
N GLY A 116 8.68 15.43 16.95
CA GLY A 116 9.87 16.28 17.00
C GLY A 116 11.15 15.53 16.69
N ARG A 117 12.17 15.70 17.54
CA ARG A 117 13.50 15.09 17.30
C ARG A 117 13.55 13.56 17.42
N ARG A 118 12.48 12.94 17.87
CA ARG A 118 12.42 11.46 17.97
C ARG A 118 12.30 10.76 16.64
N VAL A 119 11.79 11.46 15.63
CA VAL A 119 11.63 10.91 14.27
C VAL A 119 12.28 11.85 13.27
N GLU A 120 13.12 11.28 12.43
CA GLU A 120 13.73 11.97 11.29
C GLU A 120 13.40 11.23 10.00
N LEU A 121 13.00 11.98 8.99
CA LEU A 121 12.69 11.48 7.65
C LEU A 121 13.78 11.92 6.68
N ILE A 122 14.54 10.96 6.16
CA ILE A 122 15.61 11.16 5.19
C ILE A 122 15.07 10.80 3.82
N LEU A 123 14.80 11.81 3.00
CA LEU A 123 14.30 11.66 1.63
C LEU A 123 15.42 11.81 0.60
N GLY A 124 15.19 11.29 -0.63
CA GLY A 124 16.17 11.31 -1.71
C GLY A 124 17.35 10.33 -1.52
N VAL A 125 17.26 9.43 -0.54
CA VAL A 125 18.33 8.48 -0.21
C VAL A 125 17.84 7.05 -0.39
N THR A 126 18.54 6.29 -1.23
CA THR A 126 18.25 4.87 -1.48
C THR A 126 18.95 4.01 -0.44
N VAL A 127 18.21 3.12 0.22
CA VAL A 127 18.78 2.02 1.00
C VAL A 127 19.14 0.88 0.04
N GLU A 128 20.39 0.49 0.02
CA GLU A 128 20.93 -0.55 -0.85
C GLU A 128 20.74 -1.93 -0.22
N HIS A 129 21.33 -2.14 0.95
CA HIS A 129 21.22 -3.39 1.69
C HIS A 129 21.35 -3.17 3.20
N LEU A 130 21.02 -4.20 3.97
CA LEU A 130 21.08 -4.23 5.43
C LEU A 130 22.02 -5.36 5.86
N ASP A 131 22.96 -5.06 6.75
CA ASP A 131 23.89 -6.03 7.32
C ASP A 131 23.70 -6.16 8.83
N ASP A 132 23.22 -7.29 9.28
CA ASP A 132 23.11 -7.60 10.72
C ASP A 132 24.52 -7.93 11.28
N ARG A 133 24.97 -7.13 12.25
CA ARG A 133 26.24 -7.32 12.96
C ARG A 133 26.06 -7.97 14.32
N GLY A 134 24.86 -8.43 14.64
CA GLY A 134 24.52 -9.08 15.90
C GLY A 134 24.27 -8.09 17.07
N THR A 135 25.00 -7.00 17.17
CA THR A 135 24.80 -5.95 18.18
C THR A 135 24.13 -4.70 17.62
N HIS A 136 24.16 -4.52 16.33
CA HIS A 136 23.56 -3.43 15.58
C HIS A 136 23.38 -3.86 14.12
N VAL A 137 22.67 -3.05 13.34
CA VAL A 137 22.50 -3.23 11.90
C VAL A 137 23.19 -2.07 11.18
N ASP A 138 24.05 -2.38 10.22
CA ASP A 138 24.58 -1.43 9.24
C ASP A 138 23.56 -1.31 8.10
N VAL A 139 23.04 -0.11 7.87
CA VAL A 139 22.13 0.23 6.77
C VAL A 139 22.92 0.98 5.71
N HIS A 140 23.24 0.28 4.64
CA HIS A 140 24.01 0.83 3.52
C HIS A 140 23.11 1.66 2.61
N THR A 141 23.49 2.90 2.39
CA THR A 141 22.75 3.85 1.56
C THR A 141 23.66 4.51 0.54
N GLY A 142 23.07 5.09 -0.51
CA GLY A 142 23.83 5.90 -1.48
C GLY A 142 24.55 7.11 -0.87
N ALA A 143 24.21 7.52 0.36
CA ALA A 143 24.83 8.63 1.09
C ALA A 143 25.83 8.18 2.18
N GLY A 144 26.01 6.88 2.38
CA GLY A 144 26.90 6.30 3.40
C GLY A 144 26.21 5.23 4.25
N VAL A 145 26.82 4.85 5.37
CA VAL A 145 26.31 3.80 6.25
C VAL A 145 25.69 4.44 7.49
N LEU A 146 24.43 4.13 7.74
CA LEU A 146 23.71 4.46 8.97
C LEU A 146 23.68 3.23 9.87
N ARG A 147 23.65 3.43 11.21
CA ARG A 147 23.66 2.35 12.19
C ARG A 147 22.52 2.46 13.16
N ALA A 148 21.85 1.34 13.41
CA ALA A 148 20.78 1.27 14.40
C ALA A 148 20.81 -0.04 15.20
N ARG A 149 20.10 -0.07 16.35
CA ARG A 149 19.86 -1.32 17.08
C ARG A 149 19.00 -2.29 16.28
N LEU A 150 18.00 -1.74 15.57
CA LEU A 150 17.08 -2.48 14.72
C LEU A 150 16.93 -1.79 13.39
N ALA A 151 16.82 -2.57 12.31
CA ALA A 151 16.40 -2.09 11.02
C ALA A 151 15.17 -2.87 10.54
N MET A 152 14.18 -2.14 10.02
CA MET A 152 12.95 -2.69 9.47
C MET A 152 12.91 -2.38 7.98
N ASP A 153 12.81 -3.41 7.16
CA ASP A 153 12.71 -3.26 5.71
C ASP A 153 11.26 -3.29 5.27
N SER A 154 10.71 -2.13 4.90
CA SER A 154 9.36 -1.98 4.37
C SER A 154 9.33 -1.87 2.84
N ARG A 155 10.47 -2.06 2.19
CA ARG A 155 10.57 -2.05 0.74
C ARG A 155 9.92 -3.32 0.16
N PRO A 156 9.39 -3.27 -1.08
CA PRO A 156 8.95 -4.48 -1.75
C PRO A 156 10.13 -5.46 -1.88
N PRO A 157 9.94 -6.76 -1.65
CA PRO A 157 10.98 -7.73 -1.89
C PRO A 157 11.37 -7.76 -3.37
N SER A 158 12.65 -8.00 -3.66
CA SER A 158 13.10 -8.26 -5.02
C SER A 158 12.47 -9.58 -5.49
N LEU A 159 11.49 -9.48 -6.38
CA LEU A 159 10.85 -10.64 -6.97
C LEU A 159 11.73 -11.16 -8.12
N THR A 160 12.33 -12.32 -7.93
CA THR A 160 13.02 -13.02 -9.00
C THR A 160 11.99 -13.88 -9.74
N ARG A 161 11.85 -13.69 -11.05
CA ARG A 161 11.02 -14.57 -11.87
C ARG A 161 11.55 -16.00 -11.73
N PRO A 162 10.68 -17.01 -11.45
CA PRO A 162 11.09 -18.40 -11.44
C PRO A 162 11.75 -18.79 -12.79
N PRO A 163 12.71 -19.73 -12.80
CA PRO A 163 13.27 -20.25 -14.05
C PRO A 163 12.18 -20.81 -14.97
N ASP A 164 12.31 -20.54 -16.26
CA ASP A 164 11.38 -21.09 -17.26
C ASP A 164 11.38 -22.63 -17.21
N GLY A 165 10.17 -23.24 -17.29
CA GLY A 165 9.99 -24.70 -17.27
C GLY A 165 9.72 -25.30 -15.89
N GLY A 166 9.61 -24.49 -14.82
CA GLY A 166 9.12 -24.94 -13.51
C GLY A 166 7.60 -25.16 -13.49
N LYS A 167 7.11 -25.72 -12.35
CA LYS A 167 5.66 -25.86 -12.10
C LYS A 167 5.05 -24.57 -11.54
N ASP A 168 5.87 -23.56 -11.26
CA ASP A 168 5.46 -22.31 -10.65
C ASP A 168 4.88 -21.37 -11.71
N VAL A 169 3.77 -20.73 -11.37
CA VAL A 169 3.12 -19.72 -12.22
C VAL A 169 3.53 -18.35 -11.70
N TYR A 170 4.15 -17.55 -12.55
CA TYR A 170 4.50 -16.17 -12.27
C TYR A 170 3.64 -15.23 -13.10
N LEU A 171 2.74 -14.52 -12.45
CA LEU A 171 1.88 -13.52 -13.08
C LEU A 171 2.06 -12.17 -12.39
N LEU A 172 2.03 -11.12 -13.18
CA LEU A 172 1.95 -9.76 -12.69
C LEU A 172 0.47 -9.40 -12.53
N GLN A 173 0.12 -8.84 -11.37
CA GLN A 173 -1.13 -8.11 -11.21
C GLN A 173 -0.91 -6.68 -11.62
N HIS A 174 -1.66 -6.22 -12.59
CA HIS A 174 -1.62 -4.84 -13.05
C HIS A 174 -3.02 -4.35 -13.41
N PHE A 175 -3.22 -3.07 -13.30
CA PHE A 175 -4.53 -2.47 -13.48
C PHE A 175 -4.43 -1.02 -13.95
N ARG A 176 -5.54 -0.53 -14.49
CA ARG A 176 -5.79 0.89 -14.71
C ARG A 176 -7.17 1.24 -14.17
N GLY A 177 -7.21 2.30 -13.35
CA GLY A 177 -8.42 2.81 -12.74
C GLY A 177 -8.81 4.18 -13.28
N ARG A 178 -10.12 4.44 -13.30
CA ARG A 178 -10.70 5.72 -13.68
C ARG A 178 -11.87 6.06 -12.77
N VAL A 179 -11.91 7.28 -12.27
CA VAL A 179 -13.11 7.81 -11.62
C VAL A 179 -14.10 8.23 -12.70
N VAL A 180 -15.28 7.65 -12.67
CA VAL A 180 -16.35 7.93 -13.62
C VAL A 180 -17.53 8.58 -12.90
N ARG A 181 -18.28 9.41 -13.65
CA ARG A 181 -19.52 10.04 -13.19
C ARG A 181 -20.65 9.78 -14.17
N SER A 182 -21.75 9.26 -13.65
CA SER A 182 -22.98 9.03 -14.40
C SER A 182 -23.98 10.16 -14.18
N ALA A 183 -24.80 10.46 -15.19
CA ALA A 183 -25.93 11.38 -15.06
C ALA A 183 -27.03 10.78 -14.17
N GLU A 184 -27.25 9.47 -14.28
CA GLU A 184 -28.25 8.74 -13.50
C GLU A 184 -27.60 8.02 -12.28
N PRO A 185 -28.36 7.76 -11.20
CA PRO A 185 -27.88 7.03 -10.02
C PRO A 185 -27.76 5.53 -10.31
N VAL A 186 -26.58 5.09 -10.78
CA VAL A 186 -26.35 3.70 -11.22
C VAL A 186 -25.53 2.86 -10.24
N PHE A 187 -24.90 3.47 -9.22
CA PHE A 187 -24.01 2.77 -8.31
C PHE A 187 -24.70 2.45 -6.98
N GLU A 188 -24.50 1.21 -6.49
CA GLU A 188 -24.93 0.79 -5.16
C GLU A 188 -23.92 1.29 -4.11
N VAL A 189 -24.23 2.38 -3.42
CA VAL A 189 -23.33 3.15 -2.57
C VAL A 189 -22.66 2.36 -1.44
N ASP A 190 -23.33 1.34 -0.93
CA ASP A 190 -22.88 0.52 0.20
C ASP A 190 -22.18 -0.79 -0.21
N THR A 191 -22.00 -1.01 -1.52
CA THR A 191 -21.48 -2.26 -2.08
C THR A 191 -20.21 -2.04 -2.89
N ALA A 192 -19.06 -2.54 -2.42
CA ALA A 192 -17.84 -2.64 -3.22
C ALA A 192 -17.90 -3.89 -4.10
N THR A 193 -17.74 -3.75 -5.40
CA THR A 193 -17.55 -4.90 -6.28
C THR A 193 -16.06 -5.20 -6.37
N LEU A 194 -15.63 -6.26 -5.68
CA LEU A 194 -14.23 -6.62 -5.61
C LEU A 194 -13.74 -7.32 -6.89
N MET A 195 -14.61 -8.14 -7.51
CA MET A 195 -14.28 -8.87 -8.72
C MET A 195 -15.54 -9.07 -9.56
N ASP A 196 -15.63 -8.39 -10.69
CA ASP A 196 -16.62 -8.63 -11.73
C ASP A 196 -15.94 -9.29 -12.92
N PHE A 197 -16.06 -10.62 -13.01
CA PHE A 197 -15.49 -11.42 -14.10
C PHE A 197 -16.36 -11.46 -15.36
N ASP A 198 -17.43 -10.67 -15.41
CA ASP A 198 -18.31 -10.57 -16.60
C ASP A 198 -17.67 -9.68 -17.67
N VAL A 199 -16.45 -10.05 -18.04
CA VAL A 199 -15.57 -9.41 -19.01
C VAL A 199 -14.76 -10.47 -19.75
N SER A 200 -14.18 -10.10 -20.91
CA SER A 200 -13.36 -11.00 -21.70
C SER A 200 -12.17 -11.55 -20.91
N GLN A 201 -11.99 -12.87 -20.94
CA GLN A 201 -10.87 -13.60 -20.35
C GLN A 201 -9.80 -13.99 -21.40
N ALA A 202 -9.86 -13.43 -22.62
CA ALA A 202 -9.01 -13.88 -23.74
C ALA A 202 -7.52 -13.56 -23.56
N LEU A 203 -7.17 -12.56 -22.73
CA LEU A 203 -5.79 -12.13 -22.52
C LEU A 203 -5.19 -12.60 -21.19
N GLY A 204 -5.96 -13.28 -20.35
CA GLY A 204 -5.56 -13.72 -19.01
C GLY A 204 -6.72 -13.62 -18.03
N ILE A 205 -6.43 -13.74 -16.74
CA ILE A 205 -7.44 -13.51 -15.71
C ILE A 205 -7.74 -12.00 -15.69
N HIS A 206 -9.01 -11.65 -15.90
CA HIS A 206 -9.45 -10.27 -15.99
C HIS A 206 -10.74 -10.05 -15.19
N PHE A 207 -10.82 -8.97 -14.45
CA PHE A 207 -12.03 -8.53 -13.76
C PHE A 207 -12.08 -7.01 -13.65
N ILE A 208 -13.30 -6.50 -13.47
CA ILE A 208 -13.54 -5.11 -13.11
C ILE A 208 -13.75 -5.00 -11.60
N TYR A 209 -13.10 -4.01 -11.02
CA TYR A 209 -13.25 -3.60 -9.63
C TYR A 209 -14.02 -2.29 -9.58
N VAL A 210 -15.03 -2.18 -8.69
CA VAL A 210 -15.88 -0.99 -8.62
C VAL A 210 -16.02 -0.54 -7.18
N LEU A 211 -15.64 0.71 -6.92
CA LEU A 211 -15.80 1.37 -5.63
C LEU A 211 -16.71 2.60 -5.79
N PRO A 212 -17.98 2.50 -5.47
CA PRO A 212 -18.90 3.63 -5.48
C PRO A 212 -18.51 4.66 -4.40
N PHE A 213 -18.39 5.93 -4.79
CA PHE A 213 -18.23 7.04 -3.85
C PHE A 213 -19.57 7.66 -3.48
N ASP A 214 -20.48 7.65 -4.43
CA ASP A 214 -21.88 8.01 -4.28
C ASP A 214 -22.71 7.27 -5.36
N ALA A 215 -24.01 7.55 -5.47
CA ALA A 215 -24.88 6.90 -6.46
C ALA A 215 -24.51 7.23 -7.92
N HIS A 216 -23.74 8.29 -8.15
CA HIS A 216 -23.36 8.78 -9.48
C HIS A 216 -21.87 8.62 -9.78
N THR A 217 -21.02 8.45 -8.77
CA THR A 217 -19.57 8.50 -8.91
C THR A 217 -18.93 7.23 -8.36
N ALA A 218 -18.04 6.60 -9.14
CA ALA A 218 -17.30 5.44 -8.71
C ALA A 218 -15.87 5.42 -9.29
N LEU A 219 -14.94 4.80 -8.57
CA LEU A 219 -13.70 4.31 -9.14
C LEU A 219 -13.99 2.97 -9.81
N ILE A 220 -13.58 2.84 -11.07
CA ILE A 220 -13.66 1.59 -11.85
C ILE A 220 -12.26 1.23 -12.30
N GLU A 221 -11.84 0.01 -12.00
CA GLU A 221 -10.51 -0.49 -12.37
C GLU A 221 -10.64 -1.76 -13.21
N SER A 222 -9.95 -1.77 -14.35
CA SER A 222 -9.73 -2.97 -15.16
C SER A 222 -8.45 -3.62 -14.69
N THR A 223 -8.55 -4.81 -14.07
CA THR A 223 -7.44 -5.53 -13.44
C THR A 223 -7.16 -6.84 -14.15
N PHE A 224 -5.90 -7.06 -14.48
CA PHE A 224 -5.42 -8.28 -15.14
C PHE A 224 -4.34 -8.99 -14.32
N PHE A 225 -4.29 -10.31 -14.49
CA PHE A 225 -3.13 -11.14 -14.15
C PHE A 225 -2.59 -11.75 -15.42
N THR A 226 -1.44 -11.30 -15.88
CA THR A 226 -0.74 -11.79 -17.07
C THR A 226 0.77 -11.85 -16.84
N GLU A 227 1.52 -12.44 -17.75
CA GLU A 227 2.99 -12.50 -17.65
C GLU A 227 3.66 -11.13 -17.84
N ARG A 228 2.98 -10.18 -18.49
CA ARG A 228 3.48 -8.83 -18.81
C ARG A 228 2.33 -7.83 -18.74
N PRO A 229 2.59 -6.57 -18.37
CA PRO A 229 1.59 -5.50 -18.48
C PRO A 229 1.09 -5.38 -19.93
N LEU A 230 -0.19 -5.05 -20.07
CA LEU A 230 -0.84 -4.83 -21.36
C LEU A 230 -0.74 -3.35 -21.78
N PRO A 231 -0.96 -3.03 -23.07
CA PRO A 231 -1.09 -1.64 -23.53
C PRO A 231 -2.25 -0.91 -22.82
N GLU A 232 -2.13 0.41 -22.63
CA GLU A 232 -3.13 1.20 -21.90
C GLU A 232 -4.53 1.14 -22.48
N ASP A 233 -4.64 1.15 -23.81
CA ASP A 233 -5.90 1.09 -24.55
C ASP A 233 -6.71 -0.18 -24.27
N VAL A 234 -6.05 -1.29 -23.90
CA VAL A 234 -6.72 -2.53 -23.52
C VAL A 234 -7.55 -2.35 -22.24
N TYR A 235 -6.99 -1.69 -21.23
CA TYR A 235 -7.71 -1.44 -19.97
C TYR A 235 -8.85 -0.44 -20.19
N GLU A 236 -8.59 0.64 -20.95
CA GLU A 236 -9.60 1.66 -21.25
C GLU A 236 -10.77 1.06 -22.03
N ALA A 237 -10.50 0.28 -23.07
CA ALA A 237 -11.53 -0.40 -23.85
C ALA A 237 -12.37 -1.37 -23.00
N ALA A 238 -11.73 -2.04 -22.03
CA ALA A 238 -12.44 -2.92 -21.13
C ALA A 238 -13.39 -2.15 -20.20
N ILE A 239 -12.95 -1.02 -19.64
CA ILE A 239 -13.79 -0.13 -18.82
C ILE A 239 -14.97 0.41 -19.63
N GLU A 240 -14.71 0.93 -20.84
CA GLU A 240 -15.78 1.45 -21.73
C GLU A 240 -16.80 0.37 -22.10
N THR A 241 -16.32 -0.83 -22.46
CA THR A 241 -17.20 -1.97 -22.78
C THR A 241 -18.06 -2.35 -21.59
N TRP A 242 -17.47 -2.40 -20.40
CA TRP A 242 -18.19 -2.72 -19.18
C TRP A 242 -19.24 -1.66 -18.81
N LEU A 243 -18.90 -0.37 -18.98
CA LEU A 243 -19.84 0.75 -18.76
C LEU A 243 -21.01 0.74 -19.75
N ALA A 244 -20.75 0.44 -21.02
CA ALA A 244 -21.79 0.40 -22.07
C ALA A 244 -22.86 -0.68 -21.85
N GLN A 245 -22.61 -1.65 -20.98
CA GLN A 245 -23.54 -2.75 -20.66
C GLN A 245 -24.44 -2.44 -19.44
N ARG A 246 -24.27 -1.28 -18.81
CA ARG A 246 -24.91 -0.89 -17.55
C ARG A 246 -25.55 0.49 -17.63
#